data_d065a2fd99cf45d3c0302b947fe04aa5
#
_entry.id   d065a2fd99cf45d3c0302b947fe04aa5
#
_cell.length_a   1.000
_cell.length_b   1.000
_cell.length_c   1.000
_cell.angle_alpha   90.00
_cell.angle_beta   90.00
_cell.angle_gamma   90.00
#
_symmetry.space_group_name_H-M   'P 1'
#
loop_
_entity.id
_entity.type
_entity.pdbx_description
1 polymer ?
#
loop_
_entity_poly.entity_id
_entity_poly.type
_entity_poly.pdbx_seq_one_letter_code
_entity_poly.pdbx_strand_id
1 'polypeptide(L)'
;MASWATRTPAIRDILSVSIAEMGGVLFGLSIGSMSGILCSAWLVKRFGTRNVILVTMSCALIGMMILSLALWLTSPLLFAVGLGVFGASFGSAEVAINVEGAAVEREMNKTVLPMMHGFYSLGTLAGAGVGMALTAFGVPATVHILLAALVGIAPIYIAIQAIPDGTGKNAADGTQHGEKGIPFYRDIQLLLVGVVVLAVAL
;
A
#
# COMPACT_ATOMS: atom_id res chain seq x y z
N MET A 1 1.63 -7.43 -0.33
CA MET A 1 0.48 -7.37 -1.24
C MET A 1 0.41 -8.56 -2.18
N ALA A 2 1.42 -8.82 -2.98
CA ALA A 2 1.38 -9.82 -4.03
C ALA A 2 1.07 -11.25 -3.56
N SER A 3 1.41 -11.63 -2.33
CA SER A 3 1.21 -12.99 -1.85
C SER A 3 -0.27 -13.41 -1.74
N TRP A 4 -1.18 -12.50 -1.36
CA TRP A 4 -2.60 -12.83 -1.32
C TRP A 4 -3.25 -12.72 -2.71
N ALA A 5 -2.77 -11.81 -3.56
CA ALA A 5 -3.30 -11.63 -4.92
C ALA A 5 -3.17 -12.92 -5.75
N THR A 6 -2.10 -13.69 -5.58
CA THR A 6 -1.91 -15.00 -6.22
C THR A 6 -2.96 -16.04 -5.80
N ARG A 7 -3.70 -15.78 -4.71
CA ARG A 7 -4.74 -16.64 -4.16
C ARG A 7 -6.14 -16.30 -4.64
N THR A 8 -6.31 -15.28 -5.49
CA THR A 8 -7.62 -14.80 -5.94
C THR A 8 -8.54 -15.91 -6.47
N PRO A 9 -8.07 -16.91 -7.25
CA PRO A 9 -8.94 -18.02 -7.68
C PRO A 9 -9.46 -18.84 -6.49
N ALA A 10 -8.59 -19.20 -5.55
CA ALA A 10 -8.98 -19.99 -4.37
C ALA A 10 -9.91 -19.17 -3.45
N ILE A 11 -9.68 -17.87 -3.30
CA ILE A 11 -10.53 -16.95 -2.53
C ILE A 11 -11.94 -16.92 -3.14
N ARG A 12 -12.04 -16.76 -4.46
CA ARG A 12 -13.32 -16.76 -5.18
C ARG A 12 -14.11 -18.04 -4.92
N ASP A 13 -13.44 -19.19 -5.00
CA ASP A 13 -14.05 -20.50 -4.80
C ASP A 13 -14.52 -20.68 -3.34
N ILE A 14 -13.74 -20.24 -2.36
CA ILE A 14 -14.13 -20.24 -0.93
C ILE A 14 -15.37 -19.36 -0.71
N LEU A 15 -15.37 -18.16 -1.28
CA LEU A 15 -16.49 -17.21 -1.15
C LEU A 15 -17.72 -17.62 -1.98
N SER A 16 -17.58 -18.63 -2.86
CA SER A 16 -18.63 -19.14 -3.75
C SER A 16 -19.27 -18.05 -4.61
N VAL A 17 -18.45 -17.10 -5.10
CA VAL A 17 -18.90 -15.98 -5.94
C VAL A 17 -18.52 -16.19 -7.41
N SER A 18 -19.32 -15.63 -8.30
CA SER A 18 -19.05 -15.55 -9.74
C SER A 18 -17.85 -14.62 -10.01
N ILE A 19 -17.32 -14.67 -11.24
CA ILE A 19 -16.24 -13.76 -11.67
C ILE A 19 -16.68 -12.29 -11.57
N ALA A 20 -17.91 -11.99 -11.96
CA ALA A 20 -18.45 -10.63 -11.90
C ALA A 20 -18.58 -10.12 -10.45
N GLU A 21 -19.11 -10.96 -9.55
CA GLU A 21 -19.22 -10.63 -8.12
C GLU A 21 -17.85 -10.46 -7.47
N MET A 22 -16.86 -11.30 -7.85
CA MET A 22 -15.48 -11.15 -7.38
C MET A 22 -14.88 -9.80 -7.81
N GLY A 23 -15.21 -9.33 -9.02
CA GLY A 23 -14.87 -7.97 -9.46
C GLY A 23 -15.43 -6.90 -8.53
N GLY A 24 -16.68 -7.02 -8.12
CA GLY A 24 -17.32 -6.15 -7.13
C GLY A 24 -16.62 -6.19 -5.76
N VAL A 25 -16.26 -7.39 -5.29
CA VAL A 25 -15.50 -7.56 -4.04
C VAL A 25 -14.13 -6.89 -4.11
N LEU A 26 -13.40 -7.08 -5.21
CA LEU A 26 -12.09 -6.46 -5.42
C LEU A 26 -12.17 -4.92 -5.54
N PHE A 27 -13.32 -4.39 -5.96
CA PHE A 27 -13.55 -2.94 -6.04
C PHE A 27 -13.45 -2.26 -4.66
N GLY A 28 -13.70 -2.99 -3.58
CA GLY A 28 -13.44 -2.54 -2.22
C GLY A 28 -11.99 -2.06 -2.01
N LEU A 29 -11.01 -2.78 -2.57
CA LEU A 29 -9.60 -2.38 -2.52
C LEU A 29 -9.38 -1.02 -3.22
N SER A 30 -9.98 -0.83 -4.39
CA SER A 30 -9.82 0.40 -5.19
C SER A 30 -10.43 1.61 -4.47
N ILE A 31 -11.65 1.48 -3.93
CA ILE A 31 -12.29 2.53 -3.14
C ILE A 31 -11.44 2.86 -1.91
N GLY A 32 -11.00 1.83 -1.19
CA GLY A 32 -10.15 2.01 -0.02
C GLY A 32 -8.86 2.75 -0.39
N SER A 33 -8.13 2.27 -1.39
CA SER A 33 -6.85 2.85 -1.80
C SER A 33 -7.00 4.32 -2.23
N MET A 34 -8.00 4.63 -3.03
CA MET A 34 -8.27 6.01 -3.45
C MET A 34 -8.58 6.91 -2.25
N SER A 35 -9.46 6.47 -1.34
CA SER A 35 -9.76 7.25 -0.14
C SER A 35 -8.53 7.46 0.74
N GLY A 36 -7.69 6.43 0.90
CA GLY A 36 -6.44 6.53 1.63
C GLY A 36 -5.47 7.55 1.03
N ILE A 37 -5.28 7.52 -0.28
CA ILE A 37 -4.44 8.49 -1.01
C ILE A 37 -4.98 9.91 -0.81
N LEU A 38 -6.28 10.12 -0.99
CA LEU A 38 -6.90 11.45 -0.85
C LEU A 38 -6.77 12.03 0.57
N CYS A 39 -6.88 11.18 1.59
CA CYS A 39 -6.73 11.61 2.99
C CYS A 39 -5.27 11.75 3.43
N SER A 40 -4.32 11.16 2.72
CA SER A 40 -2.93 11.02 3.13
C SER A 40 -2.23 12.36 3.40
N ALA A 41 -2.42 13.35 2.52
CA ALA A 41 -1.80 14.67 2.66
C ALA A 41 -2.23 15.37 3.97
N TRP A 42 -3.52 15.29 4.31
CA TRP A 42 -4.03 15.83 5.57
C TRP A 42 -3.49 15.06 6.78
N LEU A 43 -3.44 13.73 6.71
CA LEU A 43 -2.91 12.86 7.77
C LEU A 43 -1.44 13.18 8.03
N VAL A 44 -0.60 13.24 7.00
CA VAL A 44 0.82 13.53 7.11
C VAL A 44 1.06 14.93 7.69
N LYS A 45 0.34 15.93 7.21
CA LYS A 45 0.41 17.30 7.73
C LYS A 45 0.04 17.36 9.22
N ARG A 46 -0.96 16.61 9.65
CA ARG A 46 -1.48 16.63 11.03
C ARG A 46 -0.62 15.83 11.99
N PHE A 47 -0.18 14.65 11.59
CA PHE A 47 0.41 13.65 12.49
C PHE A 47 1.91 13.37 12.21
N GLY A 48 2.40 13.77 11.03
CA GLY A 48 3.75 13.44 10.54
C GLY A 48 3.82 12.04 9.93
N THR A 49 4.83 11.81 9.09
CA THR A 49 5.01 10.57 8.33
C THR A 49 5.12 9.34 9.22
N ARG A 50 5.95 9.39 10.28
CA ARG A 50 6.17 8.26 11.20
C ARG A 50 4.87 7.73 11.79
N ASN A 51 4.03 8.61 12.37
CA ASN A 51 2.77 8.20 12.99
C ASN A 51 1.77 7.70 11.95
N VAL A 52 1.72 8.34 10.78
CA VAL A 52 0.86 7.88 9.69
C VAL A 52 1.27 6.50 9.23
N ILE A 53 2.56 6.24 8.99
CA ILE A 53 3.07 4.93 8.57
C ILE A 53 2.76 3.87 9.65
N LEU A 54 3.03 4.17 10.93
CA LEU A 54 2.74 3.25 12.02
C LEU A 54 1.26 2.85 12.07
N VAL A 55 0.37 3.83 12.10
CA VAL A 55 -1.08 3.60 12.22
C VAL A 55 -1.61 2.89 10.98
N THR A 56 -1.26 3.37 9.79
CA THR A 56 -1.78 2.79 8.55
C THR A 56 -1.24 1.38 8.30
N MET A 57 0.04 1.10 8.57
CA MET A 57 0.56 -0.25 8.47
C MET A 57 -0.08 -1.20 9.49
N SER A 58 -0.33 -0.74 10.72
CA SER A 58 -1.07 -1.53 11.71
C SER A 58 -2.51 -1.80 11.26
N CYS A 59 -3.19 -0.80 10.70
CA CYS A 59 -4.52 -0.98 10.12
C CYS A 59 -4.51 -1.92 8.90
N ALA A 60 -3.44 -1.91 8.10
CA ALA A 60 -3.29 -2.86 7.00
C ALA A 60 -3.21 -4.31 7.50
N LEU A 61 -2.47 -4.56 8.59
CA LEU A 61 -2.42 -5.89 9.23
C LEU A 61 -3.81 -6.30 9.77
N ILE A 62 -4.54 -5.37 10.39
CA ILE A 62 -5.92 -5.62 10.82
C ILE A 62 -6.81 -5.93 9.62
N GLY A 63 -6.68 -5.19 8.52
CA GLY A 63 -7.36 -5.48 7.26
C GLY A 63 -7.11 -6.91 6.77
N MET A 64 -5.86 -7.37 6.81
CA MET A 64 -5.51 -8.76 6.46
C MET A 64 -6.14 -9.78 7.43
N MET A 65 -6.21 -9.49 8.72
CA MET A 65 -6.90 -10.34 9.68
C MET A 65 -8.41 -10.42 9.39
N ILE A 66 -9.03 -9.30 9.00
CA ILE A 66 -10.43 -9.25 8.55
C ILE A 66 -10.61 -10.10 7.29
N LEU A 67 -9.68 -10.03 6.31
CA LEU A 67 -9.72 -10.88 5.12
C LEU A 67 -9.68 -12.37 5.48
N SER A 68 -8.79 -12.77 6.38
CA SER A 68 -8.71 -14.15 6.86
C SER A 68 -10.01 -14.60 7.55
N LEU A 69 -10.57 -13.75 8.42
CA LEU A 69 -11.85 -14.00 9.10
C LEU A 69 -13.00 -14.10 8.09
N ALA A 70 -13.02 -13.24 7.08
CA ALA A 70 -14.04 -13.25 6.03
C ALA A 70 -14.03 -14.55 5.22
N LEU A 71 -12.85 -15.11 4.95
CA LEU A 71 -12.73 -16.42 4.30
C LEU A 71 -13.20 -17.55 5.21
N TRP A 72 -12.92 -17.47 6.51
CA TRP A 72 -13.41 -18.46 7.48
C TRP A 72 -14.93 -18.44 7.60
N LEU A 73 -15.53 -17.24 7.56
CA LEU A 73 -16.99 -17.04 7.59
C LEU A 73 -17.64 -17.13 6.20
N THR A 74 -16.88 -17.36 5.14
CA THR A 74 -17.35 -17.39 3.73
C THR A 74 -18.20 -16.16 3.36
N SER A 75 -17.81 -14.96 3.84
CA SER A 75 -18.56 -13.72 3.66
C SER A 75 -17.91 -12.78 2.62
N PRO A 76 -18.47 -12.66 1.40
CA PRO A 76 -17.95 -11.75 0.37
C PRO A 76 -17.98 -10.27 0.80
N LEU A 77 -19.03 -9.87 1.53
CA LEU A 77 -19.16 -8.50 2.02
C LEU A 77 -18.05 -8.16 3.04
N LEU A 78 -17.80 -9.04 4.01
CA LEU A 78 -16.75 -8.84 4.99
C LEU A 78 -15.37 -8.84 4.32
N PHE A 79 -15.17 -9.65 3.28
CA PHE A 79 -13.94 -9.66 2.48
C PHE A 79 -13.75 -8.31 1.75
N ALA A 80 -14.80 -7.77 1.13
CA ALA A 80 -14.76 -6.45 0.49
C ALA A 80 -14.44 -5.32 1.49
N VAL A 81 -15.02 -5.37 2.70
CA VAL A 81 -14.70 -4.42 3.78
C VAL A 81 -13.23 -4.55 4.20
N GLY A 82 -12.73 -5.78 4.38
CA GLY A 82 -11.33 -6.05 4.70
C GLY A 82 -10.39 -5.49 3.63
N LEU A 83 -10.74 -5.66 2.34
CA LEU A 83 -10.00 -5.07 1.22
C LEU A 83 -10.05 -3.53 1.25
N GLY A 84 -11.18 -2.95 1.61
CA GLY A 84 -11.33 -1.50 1.77
C GLY A 84 -10.41 -0.94 2.85
N VAL A 85 -10.40 -1.56 4.04
CA VAL A 85 -9.51 -1.20 5.16
C VAL A 85 -8.05 -1.36 4.74
N PHE A 86 -7.70 -2.50 4.15
CA PHE A 86 -6.34 -2.77 3.67
C PHE A 86 -5.90 -1.75 2.60
N GLY A 87 -6.76 -1.47 1.62
CA GLY A 87 -6.49 -0.51 0.56
C GLY A 87 -6.29 0.91 1.09
N ALA A 88 -7.19 1.39 1.96
CA ALA A 88 -7.10 2.73 2.55
C ALA A 88 -5.80 2.90 3.36
N SER A 89 -5.47 1.89 4.13
CA SER A 89 -4.24 1.86 4.92
C SER A 89 -3.01 1.89 4.05
N PHE A 90 -2.98 1.04 3.01
CA PHE A 90 -1.85 0.93 2.12
C PHE A 90 -1.67 2.19 1.25
N GLY A 91 -2.75 2.75 0.69
CA GLY A 91 -2.70 3.99 -0.08
C GLY A 91 -2.20 5.18 0.73
N SER A 92 -2.63 5.31 2.00
CA SER A 92 -2.13 6.35 2.89
C SER A 92 -0.66 6.15 3.26
N ALA A 93 -0.25 4.91 3.53
CA ALA A 93 1.12 4.59 3.88
C ALA A 93 2.08 4.85 2.74
N GLU A 94 1.70 4.51 1.51
CA GLU A 94 2.52 4.72 0.31
C GLU A 94 2.88 6.21 0.14
N VAL A 95 1.90 7.10 0.28
CA VAL A 95 2.16 8.54 0.23
C VAL A 95 3.08 8.99 1.37
N ALA A 96 2.85 8.52 2.59
CA ALA A 96 3.67 8.89 3.73
C ALA A 96 5.13 8.38 3.59
N ILE A 97 5.31 7.17 3.07
CA ILE A 97 6.64 6.58 2.79
C ILE A 97 7.37 7.40 1.69
N ASN A 98 6.67 7.84 0.65
CA ASN A 98 7.25 8.67 -0.40
C ASN A 98 7.66 10.06 0.12
N VAL A 99 6.86 10.66 1.02
CA VAL A 99 7.21 11.93 1.67
C VAL A 99 8.46 11.76 2.55
N GLU A 100 8.54 10.66 3.31
CA GLU A 100 9.73 10.34 4.11
C GLU A 100 10.95 10.08 3.23
N GLY A 101 10.81 9.29 2.16
CA GLY A 101 11.87 9.03 1.19
C GLY A 101 12.43 10.30 0.56
N ALA A 102 11.55 11.25 0.20
CA ALA A 102 11.97 12.55 -0.34
C ALA A 102 12.70 13.42 0.73
N ALA A 103 12.34 13.28 2.01
CA ALA A 103 13.05 13.95 3.11
C ALA A 103 14.46 13.37 3.27
N VAL A 104 14.60 12.05 3.25
CA VAL A 104 15.90 11.35 3.32
C VAL A 104 16.78 11.70 2.13
N GLU A 105 16.23 11.79 0.90
CA GLU A 105 16.99 12.22 -0.29
C GLU A 105 17.60 13.60 -0.09
N ARG A 106 16.83 14.54 0.43
CA ARG A 106 17.30 15.91 0.69
C ARG A 106 18.41 15.94 1.74
N GLU A 107 18.28 15.16 2.81
CA GLU A 107 19.27 15.11 3.90
C GLU A 107 20.56 14.43 3.44
N MET A 108 20.45 13.34 2.72
CA MET A 108 21.60 12.57 2.23
C MET A 108 22.24 13.16 0.96
N ASN A 109 21.57 14.08 0.28
CA ASN A 109 21.94 14.60 -1.05
C ASN A 109 22.22 13.47 -2.07
N LYS A 110 21.39 12.42 -2.04
CA LYS A 110 21.49 11.23 -2.89
C LYS A 110 20.09 10.76 -3.26
N THR A 111 19.93 10.19 -4.47
CA THR A 111 18.67 9.60 -4.91
C THR A 111 18.38 8.30 -4.16
N VAL A 112 17.33 8.26 -3.37
CA VAL A 112 16.90 7.11 -2.54
C VAL A 112 15.58 6.53 -3.04
N LEU A 113 14.67 7.35 -3.54
CA LEU A 113 13.34 6.91 -3.99
C LEU A 113 13.38 5.79 -5.04
N PRO A 114 14.23 5.82 -6.08
CA PRO A 114 14.31 4.71 -7.03
C PRO A 114 14.73 3.40 -6.37
N MET A 115 15.64 3.46 -5.39
CA MET A 115 16.08 2.29 -4.63
C MET A 115 14.93 1.74 -3.77
N MET A 116 14.14 2.60 -3.13
CA MET A 116 12.96 2.18 -2.36
C MET A 116 11.93 1.49 -3.24
N HIS A 117 11.65 2.02 -4.43
CA HIS A 117 10.76 1.35 -5.40
C HIS A 117 11.34 0.03 -5.92
N GLY A 118 12.66 -0.07 -6.08
CA GLY A 118 13.35 -1.33 -6.40
C GLY A 118 13.14 -2.39 -5.32
N PHE A 119 13.32 -2.03 -4.04
CA PHE A 119 13.03 -2.95 -2.93
C PHE A 119 11.55 -3.33 -2.84
N TYR A 120 10.65 -2.40 -3.12
CA TYR A 120 9.22 -2.70 -3.21
C TYR A 120 8.93 -3.76 -4.29
N SER A 121 9.54 -3.61 -5.47
CA SER A 121 9.38 -4.56 -6.57
C SER A 121 9.94 -5.94 -6.22
N LEU A 122 11.10 -6.00 -5.58
CA LEU A 122 11.69 -7.25 -5.08
C LEU A 122 10.80 -7.91 -4.01
N GLY A 123 10.27 -7.11 -3.08
CA GLY A 123 9.32 -7.59 -2.07
C GLY A 123 8.04 -8.14 -2.69
N THR A 124 7.53 -7.49 -3.74
CA THR A 124 6.36 -7.94 -4.49
C THR A 124 6.62 -9.28 -5.17
N LEU A 125 7.77 -9.42 -5.84
CA LEU A 125 8.19 -10.67 -6.49
C LEU A 125 8.35 -11.81 -5.47
N ALA A 126 9.06 -11.54 -4.37
CA ALA A 126 9.24 -12.51 -3.30
C ALA A 126 7.89 -12.94 -2.67
N GLY A 127 7.02 -11.97 -2.41
CA GLY A 127 5.67 -12.23 -1.89
C GLY A 127 4.83 -13.08 -2.83
N ALA A 128 4.87 -12.80 -4.15
CA ALA A 128 4.19 -13.63 -5.14
C ALA A 128 4.75 -15.06 -5.16
N GLY A 129 6.09 -15.21 -5.11
CA GLY A 129 6.74 -16.51 -5.03
C GLY A 129 6.33 -17.32 -3.79
N VAL A 130 6.29 -16.67 -2.62
CA VAL A 130 5.78 -17.30 -1.39
C VAL A 130 4.33 -17.72 -1.54
N GLY A 131 3.47 -16.85 -2.11
CA GLY A 131 2.07 -17.16 -2.35
C GLY A 131 1.87 -18.38 -3.25
N MET A 132 2.65 -18.48 -4.34
CA MET A 132 2.63 -19.64 -5.23
C MET A 132 3.13 -20.92 -4.54
N ALA A 133 4.24 -20.84 -3.81
CA ALA A 133 4.79 -21.98 -3.08
C ALA A 133 3.79 -22.52 -2.04
N LEU A 134 3.19 -21.64 -1.23
CA LEU A 134 2.17 -22.05 -0.26
C LEU A 134 0.93 -22.65 -0.93
N THR A 135 0.60 -22.21 -2.16
CA THR A 135 -0.45 -22.86 -2.95
C THR A 135 -0.05 -24.27 -3.37
N ALA A 136 1.16 -24.45 -3.85
CA ALA A 136 1.69 -25.77 -4.26
C ALA A 136 1.76 -26.77 -3.10
N PHE A 137 2.04 -26.29 -1.88
CA PHE A 137 2.02 -27.09 -0.66
C PHE A 137 0.61 -27.31 -0.07
N GLY A 138 -0.45 -26.85 -0.74
CA GLY A 138 -1.82 -27.05 -0.29
C GLY A 138 -2.22 -26.25 0.95
N VAL A 139 -1.45 -25.21 1.33
CA VAL A 139 -1.78 -24.37 2.49
C VAL A 139 -3.06 -23.59 2.22
N PRO A 140 -4.10 -23.64 3.07
CA PRO A 140 -5.34 -22.88 2.87
C PRO A 140 -5.10 -21.36 2.75
N ALA A 141 -5.86 -20.68 1.89
CA ALA A 141 -5.74 -19.24 1.69
C ALA A 141 -5.97 -18.45 2.99
N THR A 142 -6.91 -18.91 3.82
CA THR A 142 -7.20 -18.33 5.14
C THR A 142 -5.97 -18.31 6.04
N VAL A 143 -5.28 -19.47 6.15
CA VAL A 143 -4.07 -19.61 6.97
C VAL A 143 -2.94 -18.76 6.40
N HIS A 144 -2.75 -18.78 5.08
CA HIS A 144 -1.71 -17.98 4.43
C HIS A 144 -1.87 -16.48 4.74
N ILE A 145 -3.08 -15.92 4.56
CA ILE A 145 -3.34 -14.49 4.80
C ILE A 145 -3.10 -14.13 6.27
N LEU A 146 -3.54 -14.99 7.19
CA LEU A 146 -3.30 -14.79 8.63
C LEU A 146 -1.80 -14.80 8.96
N LEU A 147 -1.07 -15.79 8.47
CA LEU A 147 0.38 -15.89 8.69
C LEU A 147 1.11 -14.67 8.10
N ALA A 148 0.73 -14.21 6.90
CA ALA A 148 1.29 -13.01 6.30
C ALA A 148 1.05 -11.77 7.15
N ALA A 149 -0.14 -11.62 7.76
CA ALA A 149 -0.43 -10.55 8.70
C ALA A 149 0.47 -10.62 9.95
N LEU A 150 0.60 -11.79 10.55
CA LEU A 150 1.41 -11.98 11.77
C LEU A 150 2.91 -11.75 11.52
N VAL A 151 3.44 -12.30 10.42
CA VAL A 151 4.84 -12.11 10.02
C VAL A 151 5.14 -10.64 9.71
N GLY A 152 4.15 -9.90 9.19
CA GLY A 152 4.28 -8.46 8.91
C GLY A 152 4.45 -7.57 10.14
N ILE A 153 4.11 -8.03 11.35
CA ILE A 153 4.17 -7.23 12.57
C ILE A 153 5.60 -6.79 12.87
N ALA A 154 6.53 -7.74 13.00
CA ALA A 154 7.88 -7.46 13.43
C ALA A 154 8.63 -6.48 12.51
N PRO A 155 8.68 -6.65 11.18
CA PRO A 155 9.39 -5.73 10.30
C PRO A 155 8.80 -4.32 10.30
N ILE A 156 7.48 -4.15 10.46
CA ILE A 156 6.85 -2.84 10.56
C ILE A 156 7.33 -2.11 11.81
N TYR A 157 7.29 -2.77 12.97
CA TYR A 157 7.73 -2.15 14.23
C TYR A 157 9.22 -1.85 14.26
N ILE A 158 10.06 -2.70 13.65
CA ILE A 158 11.50 -2.45 13.53
C ILE A 158 11.75 -1.25 12.60
N ALA A 159 11.10 -1.19 11.43
CA ALA A 159 11.27 -0.11 10.48
C ALA A 159 10.84 1.26 11.04
N ILE A 160 9.75 1.30 11.80
CA ILE A 160 9.23 2.53 12.41
C ILE A 160 10.22 3.18 13.38
N GLN A 161 11.05 2.39 14.05
CA GLN A 161 12.05 2.92 14.98
C GLN A 161 13.16 3.73 14.27
N ALA A 162 13.38 3.45 12.99
CA ALA A 162 14.37 4.16 12.17
C ALA A 162 13.83 5.46 11.56
N ILE A 163 12.52 5.72 11.63
CA ILE A 163 11.90 6.92 11.07
C ILE A 163 11.92 8.05 12.10
N PRO A 164 12.50 9.23 11.78
CA PRO A 164 12.51 10.39 12.67
C PRO A 164 11.09 10.91 12.96
N ASP A 165 10.94 11.54 14.13
CA ASP A 165 9.68 12.20 14.47
C ASP A 165 9.56 13.56 13.76
N GLY A 166 8.35 13.87 13.28
CA GLY A 166 8.00 15.21 12.82
C GLY A 166 8.16 15.46 11.32
N THR A 167 8.73 14.55 10.54
CA THR A 167 8.78 14.67 9.08
C THR A 167 7.38 14.89 8.52
N GLY A 168 7.22 15.83 7.60
CA GLY A 168 5.96 16.16 6.96
C GLY A 168 5.05 17.13 7.75
N LYS A 169 5.25 17.32 9.07
CA LYS A 169 4.45 18.30 9.85
C LYS A 169 4.72 19.74 9.44
N ASN A 170 5.96 20.08 9.11
CA ASN A 170 6.41 21.43 8.78
C ASN A 170 6.43 21.71 7.26
N ALA A 171 6.02 20.79 6.43
CA ALA A 171 5.96 21.00 4.97
C ALA A 171 4.95 22.11 4.54
N ALA A 172 4.18 22.65 5.50
CA ALA A 172 3.24 23.72 5.26
C ALA A 172 3.75 25.11 5.68
N ASP A 173 4.81 25.21 6.50
CA ASP A 173 5.40 26.48 6.94
C ASP A 173 6.73 26.81 6.24
N GLY A 174 7.30 25.83 5.54
CA GLY A 174 8.40 26.12 4.62
C GLY A 174 7.80 26.85 3.42
N THR A 175 7.86 28.17 3.44
CA THR A 175 7.88 28.99 2.24
C THR A 175 8.74 28.26 1.22
N GLN A 176 8.08 27.57 0.29
CA GLN A 176 8.69 27.32 -1.00
C GLN A 176 9.15 28.71 -1.45
N HIS A 177 10.44 28.99 -1.41
CA HIS A 177 11.01 29.95 -2.32
C HIS A 177 10.65 29.38 -3.70
N GLY A 178 9.41 29.74 -4.08
CA GLY A 178 8.82 29.30 -5.31
C GLY A 178 9.56 30.01 -6.43
N GLU A 179 10.36 29.27 -7.14
CA GLU A 179 10.22 29.37 -8.58
C GLU A 179 8.75 29.15 -8.87
N LYS A 180 8.10 30.11 -9.53
CA LYS A 180 6.74 29.96 -10.06
C LYS A 180 6.79 28.78 -11.01
N GLY A 181 6.58 27.57 -10.51
CA GLY A 181 6.59 26.36 -11.26
C GLY A 181 5.58 26.50 -12.40
N ILE A 182 6.01 26.22 -13.60
CA ILE A 182 5.13 26.09 -14.76
C ILE A 182 4.02 25.13 -14.33
N PRO A 183 2.73 25.46 -14.51
CA PRO A 183 1.66 24.52 -14.17
C PRO A 183 1.93 23.16 -14.80
N PHE A 184 1.80 22.05 -14.03
CA PHE A 184 2.21 20.72 -14.42
C PHE A 184 1.72 20.30 -15.83
N TYR A 185 0.52 20.77 -16.24
CA TYR A 185 -0.05 20.53 -17.57
C TYR A 185 0.65 21.29 -18.70
N ARG A 186 1.55 22.23 -18.40
CA ARG A 186 2.40 22.94 -19.37
C ARG A 186 3.82 22.41 -19.42
N ASP A 187 4.20 21.56 -18.46
CA ASP A 187 5.49 20.92 -18.48
C ASP A 187 5.44 19.66 -19.36
N ILE A 188 5.93 19.81 -20.60
CA ILE A 188 5.92 18.72 -21.60
C ILE A 188 6.70 17.50 -21.12
N GLN A 189 7.72 17.68 -20.28
CA GLN A 189 8.53 16.57 -19.75
C GLN A 189 7.70 15.76 -18.74
N LEU A 190 6.96 16.43 -17.85
CA LEU A 190 6.05 15.76 -16.90
C LEU A 190 4.91 15.05 -17.63
N LEU A 191 4.34 15.65 -18.68
CA LEU A 191 3.32 15.00 -19.49
C LEU A 191 3.87 13.76 -20.22
N LEU A 192 5.07 13.85 -20.81
CA LEU A 192 5.71 12.70 -21.46
C LEU A 192 6.02 11.58 -20.48
N VAL A 193 6.54 11.89 -19.29
CA VAL A 193 6.75 10.90 -18.22
C VAL A 193 5.42 10.28 -17.82
N GLY A 194 4.36 11.07 -17.66
CA GLY A 194 3.02 10.57 -17.36
C GLY A 194 2.50 9.58 -18.42
N VAL A 195 2.69 9.89 -19.70
CA VAL A 195 2.33 8.98 -20.81
C VAL A 195 3.15 7.69 -20.79
N VAL A 196 4.45 7.77 -20.53
CA VAL A 196 5.31 6.57 -20.42
C VAL A 196 4.86 5.70 -19.23
N VAL A 197 4.62 6.30 -18.07
CA VAL A 197 4.13 5.58 -16.88
C VAL A 197 2.78 4.93 -17.16
N LEU A 198 1.87 5.63 -17.82
CA LEU A 198 0.58 5.09 -18.22
C LEU A 198 0.72 3.90 -19.18
N ALA A 199 1.59 4.02 -20.19
CA ALA A 199 1.82 2.96 -21.17
C ALA A 199 2.47 1.70 -20.57
N VAL A 200 3.27 1.86 -19.50
CA VAL A 200 3.89 0.72 -18.77
C VAL A 200 2.93 0.09 -17.77
N ALA A 201 1.93 0.85 -17.30
CA ALA A 201 0.94 0.37 -16.33
C ALA A 201 -0.25 -0.37 -16.98
N LEU A 202 -0.43 -0.25 -18.30
CA LEU A 202 -1.45 -0.97 -19.11
C LEU A 202 -0.99 -2.38 -19.48
#